data_1cdf937c9762d95cd12e90e679902ea8
#
_entry.id   1cdf937c9762d95cd12e90e679902ea8
#
_cell.length_a   1.000
_cell.length_b   1.000
_cell.length_c   1.000
_cell.angle_alpha   90.00
_cell.angle_beta   90.00
_cell.angle_gamma   90.00
#
_symmetry.space_group_name_H-M   'P 1'
#
loop_
_entity.id
_entity.type
_entity.pdbx_description
1 polymer ?
#
loop_
_entity_poly.entity_id
_entity_poly.type
_entity_poly.pdbx_seq_one_letter_code
_entity_poly.pdbx_strand_id
1 'polypeptide(L)'
;KGYNVFITENSWLSTDYGKLFQNFLLKKCEVHAIIDSEYKYFETADINTIITIIRNRNENNDNLPVKFFHCDGSLEKYPCNTFAIHDTEKITLKSFLSSDQLLHNYKWGVIIRAEQKLLRIIEAISQLEDKSLASKISIGQGLNLTKNHIVYSQSSRTYPYYTSEIGPTYSWSNSSCYVSKDDISGSRKKPLLIMPRGIGTHFCSINECSGYTSSYVEVYGDLSQEETLNIWLFCNSSLFWLLREITGRTNLGGGMLKAEATDLKSIPICYKFNRPSEILALYMAVKDKVLDTSISITLNDNQHKMIDAIVLNYFGLDKEELYIVSTLQDMVFRRMKKSKTK
;
A
#
# COMPACT_ATOMS: atom_id res chain seq x y z
N LYS A 1 6.36 -36.82 15.73
CA LYS A 1 6.69 -35.46 15.29
C LYS A 1 5.38 -34.84 14.76
N GLY A 2 4.75 -33.94 15.56
CA GLY A 2 3.46 -33.34 15.22
C GLY A 2 3.57 -32.03 14.48
N TYR A 3 2.55 -31.66 13.72
CA TYR A 3 2.33 -30.33 13.20
C TYR A 3 1.54 -29.50 14.21
N ASN A 4 1.84 -28.23 14.27
CA ASN A 4 1.01 -27.23 14.95
C ASN A 4 0.34 -26.35 13.90
N VAL A 5 -0.95 -26.13 14.06
CA VAL A 5 -1.76 -25.29 13.18
C VAL A 5 -2.35 -24.17 14.02
N PHE A 6 -2.14 -22.93 13.60
CA PHE A 6 -2.62 -21.75 14.29
C PHE A 6 -3.48 -20.93 13.35
N ILE A 7 -4.61 -20.43 13.87
CA ILE A 7 -5.39 -19.36 13.24
C ILE A 7 -5.13 -18.10 14.03
N THR A 8 -4.59 -17.09 13.39
CA THR A 8 -4.25 -15.81 14.03
C THR A 8 -4.71 -14.64 13.17
N GLU A 9 -4.74 -13.45 13.77
CA GLU A 9 -4.86 -12.21 13.01
C GLU A 9 -3.66 -12.06 12.07
N ASN A 10 -3.89 -11.49 10.87
CA ASN A 10 -2.87 -11.37 9.82
C ASN A 10 -1.95 -10.15 9.95
N SER A 11 -2.13 -9.29 10.95
CA SER A 11 -1.36 -8.04 11.11
C SER A 11 0.14 -8.25 11.19
N TRP A 12 0.59 -9.34 11.82
CA TRP A 12 2.01 -9.66 11.95
C TRP A 12 2.70 -9.96 10.60
N LEU A 13 1.95 -10.24 9.54
CA LEU A 13 2.52 -10.41 8.20
C LEU A 13 3.07 -9.11 7.61
N SER A 14 2.53 -7.96 8.02
CA SER A 14 2.77 -6.67 7.36
C SER A 14 3.37 -5.60 8.28
N THR A 15 3.54 -5.88 9.58
CA THR A 15 4.09 -4.93 10.56
C THR A 15 5.58 -5.14 10.81
N ASP A 16 6.26 -4.13 11.35
CA ASP A 16 7.70 -4.23 11.65
C ASP A 16 7.98 -5.21 12.79
N TYR A 17 7.14 -5.22 13.84
CA TYR A 17 7.27 -6.25 14.88
C TYR A 17 7.00 -7.65 14.34
N GLY A 18 6.12 -7.77 13.36
CA GLY A 18 5.81 -9.02 12.67
C GLY A 18 7.02 -9.58 11.93
N LYS A 19 7.88 -8.74 11.37
CA LYS A 19 9.13 -9.19 10.74
C LYS A 19 10.04 -9.91 11.74
N LEU A 20 10.12 -9.42 12.98
CA LEU A 20 10.87 -10.10 14.05
C LEU A 20 10.27 -11.48 14.37
N PHE A 21 8.95 -11.57 14.41
CA PHE A 21 8.25 -12.84 14.62
C PHE A 21 8.43 -13.80 13.44
N GLN A 22 8.36 -13.32 12.21
CA GLN A 22 8.65 -14.10 10.99
C GLN A 22 10.07 -14.69 11.05
N ASN A 23 11.06 -13.86 11.40
CA ASN A 23 12.44 -14.31 11.56
C ASN A 23 12.59 -15.35 12.69
N PHE A 24 11.86 -15.17 13.80
CA PHE A 24 11.82 -16.16 14.88
C PHE A 24 11.28 -17.51 14.40
N LEU A 25 10.14 -17.48 13.68
CA LEU A 25 9.54 -18.70 13.12
C LEU A 25 10.51 -19.42 12.18
N LEU A 26 11.17 -18.70 11.27
CA LEU A 26 12.13 -19.29 10.33
C LEU A 26 13.36 -19.89 11.04
N LYS A 27 13.81 -19.29 12.16
CA LYS A 27 14.97 -19.78 12.91
C LYS A 27 14.65 -20.97 13.82
N LYS A 28 13.43 -21.04 14.36
CA LYS A 28 13.06 -22.01 15.41
C LYS A 28 12.11 -23.10 14.94
N CYS A 29 11.40 -22.86 13.85
CA CYS A 29 10.39 -23.77 13.32
C CYS A 29 10.67 -24.09 11.85
N GLU A 30 10.16 -25.22 11.39
CA GLU A 30 9.90 -25.47 9.99
C GLU A 30 8.52 -24.93 9.69
N VAL A 31 8.46 -23.83 8.93
CA VAL A 31 7.19 -23.23 8.47
C VAL A 31 6.80 -23.90 7.16
N HIS A 32 5.74 -24.70 7.20
CA HIS A 32 5.29 -25.46 6.04
C HIS A 32 4.40 -24.65 5.12
N ALA A 33 3.42 -23.95 5.70
CA ALA A 33 2.47 -23.18 4.93
C ALA A 33 1.91 -21.98 5.69
N ILE A 34 1.63 -20.94 4.91
CA ILE A 34 0.85 -19.77 5.31
C ILE A 34 -0.33 -19.69 4.37
N ILE A 35 -1.55 -19.71 4.90
CA ILE A 35 -2.78 -19.73 4.11
C ILE A 35 -3.60 -18.49 4.42
N ASP A 36 -3.78 -17.62 3.43
CA ASP A 36 -4.71 -16.49 3.46
C ASP A 36 -6.05 -16.89 2.81
N SER A 37 -7.13 -16.22 3.18
CA SER A 37 -8.46 -16.51 2.64
C SER A 37 -9.22 -15.24 2.29
N GLU A 38 -10.06 -15.32 1.26
CA GLU A 38 -11.06 -14.29 0.95
C GLU A 38 -12.18 -14.23 1.99
N TYR A 39 -12.39 -15.28 2.79
CA TYR A 39 -13.45 -15.38 3.78
C TYR A 39 -12.98 -14.97 5.16
N LYS A 40 -13.88 -14.31 5.89
CA LYS A 40 -13.74 -14.09 7.33
C LYS A 40 -14.18 -15.35 8.06
N TYR A 41 -13.29 -15.95 8.85
CA TYR A 41 -13.61 -17.14 9.66
C TYR A 41 -14.34 -16.83 10.96
N PHE A 42 -14.31 -15.57 11.41
CA PHE A 42 -14.98 -15.13 12.62
C PHE A 42 -16.02 -14.07 12.26
N GLU A 43 -17.29 -14.43 12.29
CA GLU A 43 -18.41 -13.55 11.90
C GLU A 43 -18.54 -12.32 12.81
N THR A 44 -18.24 -12.50 14.10
CA THR A 44 -18.39 -11.46 15.13
C THR A 44 -17.17 -10.54 15.27
N ALA A 45 -16.03 -10.88 14.66
CA ALA A 45 -14.81 -10.11 14.73
C ALA A 45 -14.45 -9.54 13.37
N ASP A 46 -14.28 -8.21 13.30
CA ASP A 46 -13.88 -7.53 12.06
C ASP A 46 -12.37 -7.61 11.86
N ILE A 47 -11.83 -8.84 11.88
CA ILE A 47 -10.41 -9.16 11.70
C ILE A 47 -10.21 -10.11 10.52
N ASN A 48 -9.15 -9.89 9.78
CA ASN A 48 -8.68 -10.85 8.80
C ASN A 48 -7.71 -11.84 9.47
N THR A 49 -7.95 -13.11 9.21
CA THR A 49 -7.19 -14.19 9.82
C THR A 49 -6.34 -14.93 8.81
N ILE A 50 -5.33 -15.62 9.32
CA ILE A 50 -4.41 -16.44 8.55
C ILE A 50 -4.19 -17.76 9.27
N ILE A 51 -4.03 -18.83 8.50
CA ILE A 51 -3.65 -20.15 9.02
C ILE A 51 -2.16 -20.33 8.81
N THR A 52 -1.46 -20.67 9.88
CA THR A 52 -0.02 -20.94 9.88
C THR A 52 0.22 -22.40 10.26
N ILE A 53 0.92 -23.16 9.43
CA ILE A 53 1.26 -24.56 9.65
C ILE A 53 2.76 -24.66 9.88
N ILE A 54 3.14 -25.09 11.08
CA ILE A 54 4.55 -25.25 11.50
C ILE A 54 4.78 -26.61 12.15
N ARG A 55 6.03 -27.00 12.21
CA ARG A 55 6.51 -28.06 13.11
C ARG A 55 7.85 -27.68 13.75
N ASN A 56 8.27 -28.43 14.75
CA ASN A 56 9.60 -28.24 15.33
C ASN A 56 10.69 -28.47 14.28
N ARG A 57 11.67 -27.56 14.24
CA ARG A 57 12.81 -27.67 13.34
C ARG A 57 13.63 -28.91 13.68
N ASN A 58 14.01 -29.67 12.65
CA ASN A 58 15.04 -30.68 12.75
C ASN A 58 16.39 -30.07 12.37
N GLU A 59 17.43 -30.35 13.12
CA GLU A 59 18.78 -29.80 12.93
C GLU A 59 19.38 -30.05 11.54
N ASN A 60 18.83 -30.98 10.77
CA ASN A 60 19.34 -31.37 9.45
C ASN A 60 18.61 -30.79 8.25
N ASN A 61 17.65 -29.85 8.44
CA ASN A 61 16.83 -29.30 7.34
C ASN A 61 16.92 -27.78 7.29
N ASP A 62 18.02 -27.25 6.77
CA ASP A 62 18.30 -25.82 6.83
C ASP A 62 17.56 -24.95 5.82
N ASN A 63 17.02 -25.50 4.72
CA ASN A 63 16.41 -24.71 3.64
C ASN A 63 15.10 -25.30 3.11
N LEU A 64 14.11 -25.47 3.99
CA LEU A 64 12.78 -25.84 3.52
C LEU A 64 12.02 -24.61 3.01
N PRO A 65 11.45 -24.69 1.79
CA PRO A 65 10.65 -23.60 1.25
C PRO A 65 9.33 -23.45 2.00
N VAL A 66 8.98 -22.22 2.35
CA VAL A 66 7.66 -21.87 2.89
C VAL A 66 6.68 -21.73 1.75
N LYS A 67 5.53 -22.40 1.83
CA LYS A 67 4.45 -22.30 0.83
C LYS A 67 3.43 -21.25 1.24
N PHE A 68 3.07 -20.39 0.31
CA PHE A 68 2.04 -19.38 0.51
C PHE A 68 0.82 -19.70 -0.36
N PHE A 69 -0.32 -19.86 0.29
CA PHE A 69 -1.57 -20.18 -0.38
C PHE A 69 -2.59 -19.07 -0.19
N HIS A 70 -3.44 -18.92 -1.18
CA HIS A 70 -4.63 -18.09 -1.10
C HIS A 70 -5.86 -18.96 -1.36
N CYS A 71 -6.80 -18.96 -0.41
CA CYS A 71 -8.06 -19.67 -0.54
C CYS A 71 -9.15 -18.69 -0.99
N ASP A 72 -9.74 -18.92 -2.15
CA ASP A 72 -10.81 -18.11 -2.74
C ASP A 72 -12.22 -18.62 -2.41
N GLY A 73 -12.33 -19.63 -1.54
CA GLY A 73 -13.56 -20.19 -1.05
C GLY A 73 -13.59 -20.41 0.47
N SER A 74 -14.78 -20.75 1.01
CA SER A 74 -14.90 -21.12 2.43
C SER A 74 -14.25 -22.49 2.68
N LEU A 75 -13.37 -22.59 3.65
CA LEU A 75 -12.75 -23.86 4.06
C LEU A 75 -13.75 -24.86 4.62
N GLU A 76 -14.92 -24.41 5.07
CA GLU A 76 -15.98 -25.28 5.61
C GLU A 76 -16.55 -26.24 4.56
N LYS A 77 -16.41 -25.93 3.28
CA LYS A 77 -16.88 -26.76 2.16
C LYS A 77 -15.90 -27.87 1.76
N TYR A 78 -14.74 -27.96 2.41
CA TYR A 78 -13.77 -29.00 2.12
C TYR A 78 -13.96 -30.21 3.05
N PRO A 79 -14.08 -31.44 2.51
CA PRO A 79 -14.14 -32.62 3.36
C PRO A 79 -12.84 -32.75 4.15
N CYS A 80 -12.98 -32.89 5.49
CA CYS A 80 -11.87 -32.93 6.45
C CYS A 80 -10.84 -34.06 6.24
N ASN A 81 -11.09 -34.99 5.31
CA ASN A 81 -10.31 -36.23 5.16
C ASN A 81 -9.18 -36.18 4.12
N THR A 82 -9.09 -35.09 3.34
CA THR A 82 -8.04 -34.98 2.30
C THR A 82 -7.51 -33.56 2.27
N PHE A 83 -6.63 -33.24 3.19
CA PHE A 83 -5.83 -32.01 3.12
C PHE A 83 -4.61 -32.23 2.21
N ALA A 84 -4.81 -32.63 0.97
CA ALA A 84 -3.84 -32.42 -0.09
C ALA A 84 -4.09 -30.97 -0.59
N ILE A 85 -3.32 -30.02 -0.05
CA ILE A 85 -3.40 -28.59 -0.41
C ILE A 85 -3.27 -28.38 -1.94
N HIS A 86 -2.76 -29.37 -2.65
CA HIS A 86 -2.58 -29.36 -4.11
C HIS A 86 -3.82 -29.75 -4.92
N ASP A 87 -4.84 -30.36 -4.30
CA ASP A 87 -5.96 -30.96 -5.03
C ASP A 87 -7.26 -30.14 -4.97
N THR A 88 -7.22 -28.95 -4.36
CA THR A 88 -8.40 -28.11 -4.25
C THR A 88 -8.33 -26.96 -5.25
N GLU A 89 -9.29 -26.89 -6.17
CA GLU A 89 -9.42 -25.82 -7.18
C GLU A 89 -9.48 -24.39 -6.57
N LYS A 90 -9.70 -24.30 -5.25
CA LYS A 90 -9.88 -23.04 -4.51
C LYS A 90 -8.67 -22.58 -3.73
N ILE A 91 -7.58 -23.35 -3.68
CA ILE A 91 -6.32 -22.94 -3.05
C ILE A 91 -5.25 -22.77 -4.12
N THR A 92 -4.76 -21.55 -4.27
CA THR A 92 -3.74 -21.20 -5.26
C THR A 92 -2.39 -21.03 -4.58
N LEU A 93 -1.36 -21.68 -5.11
CA LEU A 93 0.02 -21.44 -4.70
C LEU A 93 0.44 -20.07 -5.20
N LYS A 94 0.61 -19.10 -4.31
CA LYS A 94 0.98 -17.72 -4.65
C LYS A 94 2.47 -17.57 -4.89
N SER A 95 3.28 -18.15 -4.01
CA SER A 95 4.72 -18.11 -4.15
C SER A 95 5.38 -19.25 -3.38
N PHE A 96 6.60 -19.56 -3.80
CA PHE A 96 7.40 -20.62 -3.22
C PHE A 96 8.83 -20.09 -3.07
N LEU A 97 9.25 -19.79 -1.85
CA LEU A 97 10.55 -19.20 -1.55
C LEU A 97 11.30 -20.02 -0.50
N SER A 98 12.63 -20.04 -0.59
CA SER A 98 13.47 -20.60 0.44
C SER A 98 13.43 -19.76 1.72
N SER A 99 13.70 -20.38 2.87
CA SER A 99 13.76 -19.66 4.15
C SER A 99 14.76 -18.51 4.14
N ASP A 100 15.89 -18.66 3.44
CA ASP A 100 16.90 -17.60 3.34
C ASP A 100 16.40 -16.39 2.54
N GLN A 101 15.69 -16.63 1.44
CA GLN A 101 15.04 -15.54 0.68
C GLN A 101 14.04 -14.80 1.55
N LEU A 102 13.26 -15.51 2.39
CA LEU A 102 12.29 -14.90 3.29
C LEU A 102 12.92 -14.10 4.42
N LEU A 103 14.07 -14.54 4.95
CA LEU A 103 14.76 -13.88 6.06
C LEU A 103 15.21 -12.46 5.71
N HIS A 104 15.62 -12.23 4.47
CA HIS A 104 16.36 -11.03 4.12
C HIS A 104 15.55 -9.99 3.33
N ASN A 105 14.52 -10.42 2.57
CA ASN A 105 13.96 -9.56 1.53
C ASN A 105 12.58 -8.97 1.85
N TYR A 106 11.61 -9.74 2.37
CA TYR A 106 10.22 -9.29 2.38
C TYR A 106 9.50 -9.48 3.70
N LYS A 107 8.54 -8.62 3.98
CA LYS A 107 7.43 -8.94 4.89
C LYS A 107 6.52 -9.96 4.20
N TRP A 108 6.09 -10.99 4.92
CA TRP A 108 5.28 -12.07 4.32
C TRP A 108 3.93 -11.61 3.76
N GLY A 109 3.41 -10.49 4.26
CA GLY A 109 2.22 -9.87 3.68
C GLY A 109 2.38 -9.43 2.23
N VAL A 110 3.58 -9.02 1.83
CA VAL A 110 3.92 -8.71 0.44
C VAL A 110 3.90 -10.00 -0.39
N ILE A 111 4.52 -11.07 0.09
CA ILE A 111 4.62 -12.36 -0.60
C ILE A 111 3.23 -12.97 -0.85
N ILE A 112 2.34 -12.91 0.13
CA ILE A 112 0.97 -13.44 -0.01
C ILE A 112 0.18 -12.70 -1.08
N ARG A 113 0.40 -11.38 -1.23
CA ARG A 113 -0.35 -10.54 -2.15
C ARG A 113 0.27 -10.44 -3.53
N ALA A 114 1.60 -10.54 -3.63
CA ALA A 114 2.33 -10.40 -4.88
C ALA A 114 2.69 -11.76 -5.47
N GLU A 115 2.45 -11.90 -6.77
CA GLU A 115 3.00 -13.00 -7.55
C GLU A 115 4.50 -12.82 -7.76
N GLN A 116 5.21 -13.90 -8.10
CA GLN A 116 6.66 -13.86 -8.32
C GLN A 116 7.07 -12.83 -9.39
N LYS A 117 6.28 -12.67 -10.44
CA LYS A 117 6.49 -11.67 -11.48
C LYS A 117 6.50 -10.26 -10.89
N LEU A 118 5.54 -9.95 -10.02
CA LEU A 118 5.42 -8.65 -9.38
C LEU A 118 6.56 -8.38 -8.40
N LEU A 119 7.02 -9.40 -7.66
CA LEU A 119 8.19 -9.28 -6.79
C LEU A 119 9.44 -8.88 -7.58
N ARG A 120 9.65 -9.45 -8.77
CA ARG A 120 10.77 -9.08 -9.67
C ARG A 120 10.66 -7.63 -10.15
N ILE A 121 9.45 -7.16 -10.46
CA ILE A 121 9.21 -5.76 -10.82
C ILE A 121 9.59 -4.85 -9.65
N ILE A 122 9.15 -5.17 -8.43
CA ILE A 122 9.48 -4.40 -7.23
C ILE A 122 10.99 -4.32 -7.01
N GLU A 123 11.69 -5.43 -7.16
CA GLU A 123 13.17 -5.45 -7.05
C GLU A 123 13.83 -4.57 -8.10
N ALA A 124 13.42 -4.70 -9.35
CA ALA A 124 13.99 -3.94 -10.47
C ALA A 124 13.82 -2.42 -10.28
N ILE A 125 12.60 -1.96 -9.96
CA ILE A 125 12.35 -0.53 -9.76
C ILE A 125 13.07 0.02 -8.53
N SER A 126 13.22 -0.78 -7.46
CA SER A 126 13.90 -0.36 -6.23
C SER A 126 15.38 -0.04 -6.46
N GLN A 127 16.01 -0.66 -7.44
CA GLN A 127 17.40 -0.41 -7.80
C GLN A 127 17.58 0.93 -8.57
N LEU A 128 16.51 1.45 -9.16
CA LEU A 128 16.51 2.68 -9.97
C LEU A 128 16.18 3.93 -9.16
N GLU A 129 15.95 3.79 -7.84
CA GLU A 129 15.62 4.91 -6.98
C GLU A 129 16.78 5.92 -6.91
N ASP A 130 16.48 7.21 -7.12
CA ASP A 130 17.42 8.29 -6.91
C ASP A 130 17.70 8.53 -5.43
N LYS A 131 18.80 7.99 -4.95
CA LYS A 131 19.23 8.09 -3.54
C LYS A 131 19.51 9.53 -3.10
N SER A 132 19.93 10.41 -4.02
CA SER A 132 20.15 11.82 -3.74
C SER A 132 18.80 12.52 -3.45
N LEU A 133 17.78 12.27 -4.27
CA LEU A 133 16.44 12.77 -4.06
C LEU A 133 15.81 12.16 -2.80
N ALA A 134 15.97 10.86 -2.60
CA ALA A 134 15.47 10.17 -1.42
C ALA A 134 16.04 10.72 -0.10
N SER A 135 17.30 11.18 -0.11
CA SER A 135 17.92 11.79 1.07
C SER A 135 17.34 13.15 1.45
N LYS A 136 16.67 13.84 0.53
CA LYS A 136 16.06 15.16 0.75
C LYS A 136 14.68 15.09 1.36
N ILE A 137 14.02 13.92 1.34
CA ILE A 137 12.65 13.77 1.80
C ILE A 137 12.56 13.10 3.17
N SER A 138 11.47 13.37 3.84
CA SER A 138 11.02 12.62 5.00
C SER A 138 9.52 12.35 4.89
N ILE A 139 9.09 11.19 5.40
CA ILE A 139 7.70 10.75 5.35
C ILE A 139 7.16 10.74 6.78
N GLY A 140 6.02 11.36 6.94
CA GLY A 140 5.35 11.49 8.23
C GLY A 140 3.85 11.31 8.13
N GLN A 141 3.16 11.68 9.19
CA GLN A 141 1.71 11.61 9.31
C GLN A 141 1.15 12.96 9.69
N GLY A 142 -0.03 13.29 9.18
CA GLY A 142 -0.80 14.48 9.49
C GLY A 142 -1.20 14.58 10.95
N LEU A 143 -1.82 15.66 11.29
CA LEU A 143 -2.27 15.98 12.65
C LEU A 143 -3.45 15.10 13.05
N ASN A 144 -3.49 14.69 14.30
CA ASN A 144 -4.63 13.95 14.84
C ASN A 144 -5.49 14.89 15.72
N LEU A 145 -6.09 15.89 15.07
CA LEU A 145 -6.95 16.87 15.74
C LEU A 145 -8.40 16.36 15.77
N THR A 146 -9.10 16.70 16.84
CA THR A 146 -10.54 16.43 16.96
C THR A 146 -11.34 17.45 16.15
N LYS A 147 -12.62 17.14 15.84
CA LYS A 147 -13.50 18.03 15.07
C LYS A 147 -13.64 19.43 15.70
N ASN A 148 -13.48 19.57 16.99
CA ASN A 148 -13.61 20.85 17.70
C ASN A 148 -12.50 21.87 17.36
N HIS A 149 -11.37 21.39 16.79
CA HIS A 149 -10.28 22.25 16.32
C HIS A 149 -10.46 22.73 14.89
N ILE A 150 -11.47 22.20 14.17
CA ILE A 150 -11.72 22.54 12.77
C ILE A 150 -12.66 23.73 12.71
N VAL A 151 -12.26 24.75 11.98
CA VAL A 151 -13.08 25.93 11.68
C VAL A 151 -13.30 26.05 10.17
N TYR A 152 -14.45 26.59 9.76
CA TYR A 152 -14.85 26.67 8.35
C TYR A 152 -14.70 28.09 7.80
N SER A 153 -13.98 28.96 8.49
CA SER A 153 -13.70 30.33 8.07
C SER A 153 -12.21 30.61 8.03
N GLN A 154 -11.75 31.18 6.94
CA GLN A 154 -10.38 31.65 6.80
C GLN A 154 -10.18 32.95 7.61
N SER A 155 -9.06 33.03 8.30
CA SER A 155 -8.63 34.24 9.00
C SER A 155 -7.11 34.37 9.03
N SER A 156 -6.58 35.51 9.48
CA SER A 156 -5.13 35.69 9.70
C SER A 156 -4.57 34.77 10.79
N ARG A 157 -5.45 34.17 11.61
CA ARG A 157 -5.09 33.25 12.71
C ARG A 157 -5.32 31.80 12.40
N THR A 158 -5.59 31.43 11.15
CA THR A 158 -5.86 30.05 10.76
C THR A 158 -4.93 29.61 9.62
N TYR A 159 -4.74 28.28 9.53
CA TYR A 159 -4.09 27.61 8.39
C TYR A 159 -5.10 26.75 7.65
N PRO A 160 -4.97 26.59 6.32
CA PRO A 160 -5.71 25.57 5.57
C PRO A 160 -5.50 24.19 6.19
N TYR A 161 -6.58 23.39 6.24
CA TYR A 161 -6.55 22.07 6.85
C TYR A 161 -7.24 21.05 5.95
N TYR A 162 -6.50 20.06 5.47
CA TYR A 162 -7.01 19.01 4.58
C TYR A 162 -7.70 17.92 5.41
N THR A 163 -8.96 17.68 5.11
CA THR A 163 -9.78 16.62 5.72
C THR A 163 -10.38 15.73 4.62
N SER A 164 -11.03 14.64 5.02
CA SER A 164 -11.76 13.77 4.10
C SER A 164 -12.92 14.47 3.36
N GLU A 165 -13.34 15.65 3.83
CA GLU A 165 -14.41 16.44 3.21
C GLU A 165 -13.97 17.10 1.88
N ILE A 166 -12.64 17.27 1.67
CA ILE A 166 -12.12 17.93 0.46
C ILE A 166 -12.15 17.01 -0.76
N GLY A 167 -12.13 15.70 -0.53
CA GLY A 167 -12.12 14.71 -1.60
C GLY A 167 -10.73 14.45 -2.23
N PRO A 168 -10.61 13.43 -3.06
CA PRO A 168 -9.35 13.05 -3.71
C PRO A 168 -9.08 13.92 -4.94
N THR A 169 -7.98 14.67 -4.95
CA THR A 169 -7.54 15.53 -6.04
C THR A 169 -6.05 15.38 -6.30
N TYR A 170 -5.59 15.77 -7.49
CA TYR A 170 -4.16 15.80 -7.84
C TYR A 170 -3.42 17.00 -7.23
N SER A 171 -4.14 18.05 -6.87
CA SER A 171 -3.63 19.22 -6.16
C SER A 171 -4.62 19.66 -5.09
N TRP A 172 -4.09 20.18 -4.01
CA TRP A 172 -4.89 20.86 -3.00
C TRP A 172 -4.60 22.38 -3.05
N SER A 173 -5.35 23.07 -3.87
CA SER A 173 -5.22 24.51 -4.12
C SER A 173 -6.20 25.37 -3.31
N ASN A 174 -7.32 24.79 -2.87
CA ASN A 174 -8.35 25.48 -2.10
C ASN A 174 -8.77 24.67 -0.88
N SER A 175 -9.07 25.35 0.22
CA SER A 175 -9.53 24.72 1.45
C SER A 175 -10.85 25.30 1.92
N SER A 176 -11.77 24.42 2.28
CA SER A 176 -13.01 24.77 3.01
C SER A 176 -12.87 24.60 4.52
N CYS A 177 -11.80 23.96 4.98
CA CYS A 177 -11.52 23.66 6.39
C CYS A 177 -10.21 24.31 6.81
N TYR A 178 -10.17 24.79 8.04
CA TYR A 178 -9.03 25.50 8.61
C TYR A 178 -8.80 25.02 10.04
N VAL A 179 -7.60 25.27 10.56
CA VAL A 179 -7.20 25.00 11.95
C VAL A 179 -6.56 26.24 12.55
N SER A 180 -6.77 26.47 13.85
CA SER A 180 -6.12 27.60 14.54
C SER A 180 -4.59 27.46 14.52
N LYS A 181 -3.90 28.58 14.39
CA LYS A 181 -2.44 28.64 14.53
C LYS A 181 -1.98 28.19 15.92
N ASP A 182 -2.81 28.40 16.92
CA ASP A 182 -2.52 28.06 18.34
C ASP A 182 -2.54 26.54 18.56
N ASP A 183 -3.25 25.78 17.69
CA ASP A 183 -3.32 24.31 17.74
C ASP A 183 -2.14 23.64 17.02
N ILE A 184 -1.29 24.41 16.35
CA ILE A 184 -0.16 23.89 15.55
C ILE A 184 1.16 24.27 16.25
N SER A 185 1.97 23.25 16.52
CA SER A 185 3.34 23.50 17.00
C SER A 185 4.13 24.34 16.00
N GLY A 186 4.80 25.38 16.46
CA GLY A 186 5.62 26.25 15.63
C GLY A 186 6.76 25.55 14.87
N SER A 187 7.18 24.36 15.36
CA SER A 187 8.19 23.51 14.68
C SER A 187 7.60 22.58 13.62
N ARG A 188 6.27 22.49 13.49
CA ARG A 188 5.61 21.61 12.53
C ARG A 188 5.84 22.11 11.12
N LYS A 189 6.45 21.27 10.29
CA LYS A 189 6.61 21.53 8.85
C LYS A 189 5.30 21.31 8.10
N LYS A 190 5.13 22.02 7.00
CA LYS A 190 4.03 21.79 6.06
C LYS A 190 4.46 20.72 5.07
N PRO A 191 3.59 19.75 4.75
CA PRO A 191 3.91 18.75 3.74
C PRO A 191 3.94 19.35 2.33
N LEU A 192 4.76 18.78 1.46
CA LEU A 192 4.75 19.07 0.02
C LEU A 192 3.68 18.24 -0.70
N LEU A 193 3.60 16.96 -0.33
CA LEU A 193 2.68 16.00 -0.92
C LEU A 193 1.88 15.31 0.18
N ILE A 194 0.64 15.01 -0.14
CA ILE A 194 -0.29 14.33 0.77
C ILE A 194 -0.95 13.13 0.07
N MET A 195 -1.10 12.03 0.82
CA MET A 195 -1.70 10.79 0.35
C MET A 195 -2.66 10.23 1.40
N PRO A 196 -3.71 9.50 1.03
CA PRO A 196 -4.63 8.89 1.98
C PRO A 196 -3.91 7.82 2.82
N ARG A 197 -4.16 7.82 4.12
CA ARG A 197 -3.75 6.75 5.05
C ARG A 197 -4.75 5.59 5.03
N GLY A 198 -6.04 5.92 5.08
CA GLY A 198 -7.13 4.99 4.83
C GLY A 198 -7.56 5.12 3.38
N ILE A 199 -7.29 4.09 2.58
CA ILE A 199 -7.44 4.17 1.13
C ILE A 199 -8.78 3.57 0.71
N GLY A 200 -9.75 4.43 0.40
CA GLY A 200 -10.88 4.11 -0.47
C GLY A 200 -10.48 4.35 -1.93
N THR A 201 -9.99 5.56 -2.21
CA THR A 201 -9.45 6.00 -3.50
C THR A 201 -7.97 6.31 -3.37
N HIS A 202 -7.15 5.84 -4.29
CA HIS A 202 -5.73 6.19 -4.37
C HIS A 202 -5.56 7.59 -4.97
N PHE A 203 -4.69 8.39 -4.39
CA PHE A 203 -4.26 9.68 -4.92
C PHE A 203 -3.00 10.19 -4.22
N CYS A 204 -2.33 11.13 -4.85
CA CYS A 204 -1.28 11.96 -4.27
C CYS A 204 -1.52 13.41 -4.70
N SER A 205 -1.78 14.30 -3.75
CA SER A 205 -2.00 15.73 -4.02
C SER A 205 -0.77 16.55 -3.69
N ILE A 206 -0.45 17.54 -4.54
CA ILE A 206 0.49 18.61 -4.20
C ILE A 206 -0.23 19.61 -3.28
N ASN A 207 0.42 20.00 -2.20
CA ASN A 207 -0.09 20.96 -1.22
C ASN A 207 0.15 22.41 -1.65
N GLU A 208 -0.59 22.92 -2.61
CA GLU A 208 -0.51 24.32 -3.07
C GLU A 208 -1.05 25.32 -2.02
N CYS A 209 -1.97 24.88 -1.16
CA CYS A 209 -2.47 25.70 -0.03
C CYS A 209 -1.43 26.00 1.04
N SER A 210 -0.31 25.32 1.06
CA SER A 210 0.66 25.41 2.16
C SER A 210 0.02 25.18 3.53
N GLY A 211 -0.93 24.25 3.61
CA GLY A 211 -1.69 23.91 4.81
C GLY A 211 -1.17 22.67 5.53
N TYR A 212 -1.92 22.23 6.50
CA TYR A 212 -1.71 21.02 7.27
C TYR A 212 -2.79 19.99 6.97
N THR A 213 -2.56 18.73 7.28
CA THR A 213 -3.53 17.66 7.01
C THR A 213 -3.99 16.98 8.29
N SER A 214 -5.16 16.37 8.25
CA SER A 214 -5.61 15.39 9.23
C SER A 214 -4.78 14.10 9.13
N SER A 215 -5.29 12.99 9.52
CA SER A 215 -4.61 11.67 9.51
C SER A 215 -4.20 11.17 8.11
N TYR A 216 -3.52 11.98 7.30
CA TYR A 216 -2.95 11.61 5.99
C TYR A 216 -1.48 11.23 6.10
N VAL A 217 -0.95 10.55 5.11
CA VAL A 217 0.50 10.36 4.94
C VAL A 217 1.05 11.58 4.21
N GLU A 218 2.13 12.11 4.75
CA GLU A 218 2.73 13.38 4.34
C GLU A 218 4.17 13.18 3.89
N VAL A 219 4.56 13.82 2.77
CA VAL A 219 5.94 13.90 2.32
C VAL A 219 6.43 15.32 2.52
N TYR A 220 7.58 15.43 3.18
CA TYR A 220 8.28 16.69 3.47
C TYR A 220 9.64 16.69 2.78
N GLY A 221 10.15 17.85 2.48
CA GLY A 221 11.49 18.01 1.93
C GLY A 221 11.76 19.45 1.51
N ASP A 222 13.00 19.70 1.14
CA ASP A 222 13.40 20.90 0.41
C ASP A 222 13.65 20.51 -1.04
N LEU A 223 12.57 20.53 -1.82
CA LEU A 223 12.52 20.04 -3.20
C LEU A 223 12.23 21.18 -4.17
N SER A 224 12.87 21.13 -5.33
CA SER A 224 12.46 21.94 -6.48
C SER A 224 11.05 21.53 -6.97
N GLN A 225 10.45 22.39 -7.79
CA GLN A 225 9.17 22.06 -8.44
C GLN A 225 9.27 20.78 -9.28
N GLU A 226 10.37 20.63 -10.03
CA GLU A 226 10.62 19.44 -10.85
C GLU A 226 10.73 18.18 -10.01
N GLU A 227 11.50 18.21 -8.91
CA GLU A 227 11.62 17.06 -7.99
C GLU A 227 10.27 16.69 -7.36
N THR A 228 9.47 17.70 -6.96
CA THR A 228 8.13 17.48 -6.41
C THR A 228 7.20 16.84 -7.44
N LEU A 229 7.23 17.32 -8.69
CA LEU A 229 6.43 16.79 -9.80
C LEU A 229 6.84 15.36 -10.18
N ASN A 230 8.12 15.02 -10.12
CA ASN A 230 8.59 13.65 -10.35
C ASN A 230 8.01 12.67 -9.30
N ILE A 231 8.05 13.03 -8.01
CA ILE A 231 7.46 12.20 -6.95
C ILE A 231 5.93 12.13 -7.11
N TRP A 232 5.28 13.25 -7.39
CA TRP A 232 3.84 13.32 -7.64
C TRP A 232 3.42 12.41 -8.80
N LEU A 233 4.15 12.44 -9.92
CA LEU A 233 3.88 11.60 -11.09
C LEU A 233 3.91 10.12 -10.72
N PHE A 234 5.00 9.67 -10.08
CA PHE A 234 5.12 8.28 -9.66
C PHE A 234 4.01 7.87 -8.69
N CYS A 235 3.75 8.71 -7.68
CA CYS A 235 2.73 8.44 -6.65
C CYS A 235 1.28 8.45 -7.18
N ASN A 236 1.06 8.91 -8.40
CA ASN A 236 -0.26 8.85 -9.07
C ASN A 236 -0.31 7.79 -10.19
N SER A 237 0.71 6.97 -10.36
CA SER A 237 0.71 5.87 -11.34
C SER A 237 0.04 4.61 -10.81
N SER A 238 -0.49 3.81 -11.72
CA SER A 238 -1.04 2.48 -11.42
C SER A 238 0.00 1.56 -10.77
N LEU A 239 1.27 1.69 -11.17
CA LEU A 239 2.37 0.93 -10.55
C LEU A 239 2.51 1.25 -9.06
N PHE A 240 2.55 2.52 -8.68
CA PHE A 240 2.64 2.92 -7.27
C PHE A 240 1.38 2.53 -6.48
N TRP A 241 0.19 2.66 -7.07
CA TRP A 241 -1.05 2.25 -6.42
C TRP A 241 -1.07 0.76 -6.16
N LEU A 242 -0.56 -0.05 -7.11
CA LEU A 242 -0.37 -1.48 -6.92
C LEU A 242 0.61 -1.79 -5.77
N LEU A 243 1.73 -1.06 -5.69
CA LEU A 243 2.68 -1.20 -4.59
C LEU A 243 2.02 -0.90 -3.23
N ARG A 244 1.15 0.10 -3.17
CA ARG A 244 0.39 0.41 -1.95
C ARG A 244 -0.62 -0.67 -1.59
N GLU A 245 -1.31 -1.28 -2.54
CA GLU A 245 -2.20 -2.42 -2.29
C GLU A 245 -1.43 -3.63 -1.72
N ILE A 246 -0.22 -3.88 -2.21
CA ILE A 246 0.62 -4.99 -1.76
C ILE A 246 1.18 -4.76 -0.35
N THR A 247 1.67 -3.55 -0.07
CA THR A 247 2.34 -3.22 1.19
C THR A 247 1.38 -2.81 2.29
N GLY A 248 0.21 -2.27 1.94
CA GLY A 248 -0.80 -1.82 2.89
C GLY A 248 -1.46 -2.98 3.64
N ARG A 249 -2.25 -2.65 4.65
CA ARG A 249 -2.91 -3.61 5.55
C ARG A 249 -4.40 -3.65 5.26
N THR A 250 -4.94 -4.83 5.00
CA THR A 250 -6.36 -5.05 4.71
C THR A 250 -7.16 -5.54 5.93
N ASN A 251 -6.62 -5.41 7.13
CA ASN A 251 -7.20 -5.87 8.38
C ASN A 251 -8.27 -4.93 8.96
N LEU A 252 -8.55 -3.82 8.31
CA LEU A 252 -9.67 -2.94 8.68
C LEU A 252 -10.93 -3.36 7.92
N GLY A 253 -12.07 -3.40 8.62
CA GLY A 253 -13.37 -3.64 8.02
C GLY A 253 -13.74 -2.61 6.94
N GLY A 254 -14.82 -2.89 6.19
CA GLY A 254 -15.34 -1.97 5.17
C GLY A 254 -14.53 -1.90 3.88
N GLY A 255 -13.60 -2.83 3.63
CA GLY A 255 -12.77 -2.86 2.41
C GLY A 255 -11.73 -1.74 2.35
N MET A 256 -11.46 -1.07 3.45
CA MET A 256 -10.47 -0.03 3.51
C MET A 256 -9.06 -0.61 3.59
N LEU A 257 -8.14 -0.14 2.75
CA LEU A 257 -6.72 -0.41 2.87
C LEU A 257 -6.09 0.61 3.82
N LYS A 258 -5.35 0.15 4.81
CA LYS A 258 -4.57 1.02 5.68
C LYS A 258 -3.11 1.04 5.24
N ALA A 259 -2.61 2.20 4.83
CA ALA A 259 -1.22 2.41 4.45
C ALA A 259 -0.63 3.56 5.27
N GLU A 260 0.15 3.20 6.28
CA GLU A 260 0.77 4.13 7.21
C GLU A 260 2.01 4.80 6.60
N ALA A 261 2.48 5.86 7.23
CA ALA A 261 3.75 6.49 6.85
C ALA A 261 4.95 5.51 6.89
N THR A 262 4.93 4.56 7.82
CA THR A 262 5.96 3.50 7.92
C THR A 262 5.91 2.52 6.74
N ASP A 263 4.72 2.23 6.22
CA ASP A 263 4.56 1.35 5.05
C ASP A 263 5.07 2.06 3.80
N LEU A 264 4.80 3.37 3.65
CA LEU A 264 5.31 4.17 2.52
C LEU A 264 6.85 4.28 2.53
N LYS A 265 7.49 4.35 3.70
CA LYS A 265 8.97 4.36 3.79
C LYS A 265 9.63 3.13 3.18
N SER A 266 8.91 2.03 3.03
CA SER A 266 9.41 0.80 2.40
C SER A 266 9.24 0.78 0.88
N ILE A 267 8.56 1.77 0.30
CA ILE A 267 8.35 1.89 -1.14
C ILE A 267 9.28 2.99 -1.65
N PRO A 268 10.16 2.73 -2.61
CA PRO A 268 10.93 3.78 -3.26
C PRO A 268 9.99 4.67 -4.06
N ILE A 269 10.10 5.99 -3.87
CA ILE A 269 9.23 6.98 -4.53
C ILE A 269 10.02 8.07 -5.26
N CYS A 270 11.34 8.02 -5.22
CA CYS A 270 12.21 9.06 -5.72
C CYS A 270 12.85 8.66 -7.05
N TYR A 271 12.33 9.21 -8.15
CA TYR A 271 12.80 8.93 -9.50
C TYR A 271 12.93 10.22 -10.30
N LYS A 272 13.81 10.23 -11.30
CA LYS A 272 13.98 11.35 -12.25
C LYS A 272 13.55 10.90 -13.64
N PHE A 273 12.37 11.29 -14.06
CA PHE A 273 11.78 10.85 -15.34
C PHE A 273 12.33 11.56 -16.56
N ASN A 274 13.18 12.59 -16.41
CA ASN A 274 13.84 13.35 -17.48
C ASN A 274 12.88 13.94 -18.55
N ARG A 275 11.63 14.27 -18.15
CA ARG A 275 10.59 14.86 -19.00
C ARG A 275 9.89 16.04 -18.33
N PRO A 276 10.60 17.04 -17.80
CA PRO A 276 10.03 18.05 -16.91
C PRO A 276 8.90 18.85 -17.55
N SER A 277 9.01 19.24 -18.81
CA SER A 277 7.99 20.01 -19.51
C SER A 277 6.71 19.21 -19.75
N GLU A 278 6.83 17.92 -20.09
CA GLU A 278 5.69 17.03 -20.31
C GLU A 278 4.94 16.75 -18.98
N ILE A 279 5.68 16.50 -17.90
CA ILE A 279 5.12 16.27 -16.57
C ILE A 279 4.43 17.52 -16.05
N LEU A 280 5.02 18.70 -16.22
CA LEU A 280 4.41 19.97 -15.83
C LEU A 280 3.11 20.21 -16.61
N ALA A 281 3.12 20.01 -17.92
CA ALA A 281 1.93 20.17 -18.76
C ALA A 281 0.82 19.21 -18.34
N LEU A 282 1.14 17.95 -18.06
CA LEU A 282 0.21 16.95 -17.58
C LEU A 282 -0.35 17.33 -16.20
N TYR A 283 0.50 17.75 -15.26
CA TYR A 283 0.05 18.25 -13.97
C TYR A 283 -0.93 19.41 -14.11
N MET A 284 -0.61 20.41 -14.93
CA MET A 284 -1.49 21.57 -15.16
C MET A 284 -2.84 21.17 -15.77
N ALA A 285 -2.87 20.11 -16.57
CA ALA A 285 -4.10 19.59 -17.17
C ALA A 285 -5.01 18.83 -16.16
N VAL A 286 -4.43 18.30 -15.08
CA VAL A 286 -5.19 17.43 -14.14
C VAL A 286 -5.31 18.01 -12.73
N LYS A 287 -4.56 19.01 -12.35
CA LYS A 287 -4.43 19.47 -10.97
C LYS A 287 -5.74 19.77 -10.27
N ASP A 288 -6.72 20.31 -10.98
CA ASP A 288 -8.03 20.68 -10.44
C ASP A 288 -9.09 19.57 -10.60
N LYS A 289 -8.68 18.41 -11.14
CA LYS A 289 -9.57 17.27 -11.36
C LYS A 289 -9.81 16.51 -10.07
N VAL A 290 -11.08 16.24 -9.76
CA VAL A 290 -11.48 15.31 -8.71
C VAL A 290 -11.42 13.90 -9.28
N LEU A 291 -10.72 13.00 -8.56
CA LEU A 291 -10.66 11.61 -8.95
C LEU A 291 -11.94 10.86 -8.60
N ASP A 292 -12.32 9.94 -9.48
CA ASP A 292 -13.47 9.08 -9.23
C ASP A 292 -13.18 8.08 -8.10
N THR A 293 -14.21 7.73 -7.34
CA THR A 293 -14.12 6.72 -6.31
C THR A 293 -14.00 5.30 -6.89
N SER A 294 -14.43 5.10 -8.13
CA SER A 294 -14.25 3.86 -8.87
C SER A 294 -12.87 3.81 -9.53
N ILE A 295 -12.05 2.88 -9.09
CA ILE A 295 -10.71 2.68 -9.65
C ILE A 295 -10.75 2.43 -11.16
N SER A 296 -11.73 1.68 -11.64
CA SER A 296 -11.86 1.36 -13.07
C SER A 296 -12.12 2.60 -13.92
N ILE A 297 -12.84 3.59 -13.42
CA ILE A 297 -13.07 4.87 -14.14
C ILE A 297 -11.75 5.64 -14.20
N THR A 298 -11.05 5.76 -13.09
CA THR A 298 -9.76 6.48 -13.03
C THR A 298 -8.72 5.84 -13.94
N LEU A 299 -8.57 4.51 -13.92
CA LEU A 299 -7.60 3.79 -14.76
C LEU A 299 -7.91 3.86 -16.26
N ASN A 300 -9.16 4.10 -16.63
CA ASN A 300 -9.57 4.31 -18.02
C ASN A 300 -9.47 5.77 -18.50
N ASP A 301 -9.18 6.68 -17.58
CA ASP A 301 -9.01 8.10 -17.90
C ASP A 301 -7.74 8.36 -18.74
N ASN A 302 -7.85 9.18 -19.78
CA ASN A 302 -6.75 9.44 -20.69
C ASN A 302 -5.54 10.09 -20.00
N GLN A 303 -5.78 11.00 -19.06
CA GLN A 303 -4.69 11.66 -18.33
C GLN A 303 -3.99 10.68 -17.38
N HIS A 304 -4.73 9.76 -16.75
CA HIS A 304 -4.14 8.72 -15.93
C HIS A 304 -3.28 7.76 -16.78
N LYS A 305 -3.74 7.39 -17.96
CA LYS A 305 -2.95 6.60 -18.93
C LYS A 305 -1.67 7.31 -19.37
N MET A 306 -1.69 8.64 -19.48
CA MET A 306 -0.47 9.42 -19.76
C MET A 306 0.52 9.36 -18.58
N ILE A 307 0.04 9.43 -17.34
CA ILE A 307 0.87 9.21 -16.15
C ILE A 307 1.54 7.84 -16.22
N ASP A 308 0.76 6.79 -16.46
CA ASP A 308 1.25 5.41 -16.55
C ASP A 308 2.25 5.24 -17.69
N ALA A 309 1.99 5.79 -18.87
CA ALA A 309 2.88 5.71 -20.02
C ALA A 309 4.26 6.31 -19.71
N ILE A 310 4.34 7.47 -19.05
CA ILE A 310 5.62 8.07 -18.67
C ILE A 310 6.35 7.19 -17.65
N VAL A 311 5.64 6.72 -16.62
CA VAL A 311 6.23 5.93 -15.53
C VAL A 311 6.67 4.56 -16.02
N LEU A 312 5.81 3.83 -16.72
CA LEU A 312 6.12 2.49 -17.19
C LEU A 312 7.24 2.49 -18.24
N ASN A 313 7.25 3.46 -19.15
CA ASN A 313 8.34 3.62 -20.12
C ASN A 313 9.68 3.86 -19.42
N TYR A 314 9.74 4.70 -18.39
CA TYR A 314 10.95 4.93 -17.61
C TYR A 314 11.55 3.65 -17.03
N PHE A 315 10.70 2.74 -16.56
CA PHE A 315 11.11 1.44 -16.01
C PHE A 315 11.27 0.32 -17.06
N GLY A 316 10.96 0.58 -18.32
CA GLY A 316 10.93 -0.45 -19.38
C GLY A 316 9.82 -1.48 -19.17
N LEU A 317 8.72 -1.07 -18.55
CA LEU A 317 7.56 -1.91 -18.20
C LEU A 317 6.35 -1.69 -19.12
N ASP A 318 6.52 -1.10 -20.29
CA ASP A 318 5.41 -0.82 -21.22
C ASP A 318 4.62 -2.08 -21.58
N LYS A 319 5.31 -3.21 -21.73
CA LYS A 319 4.69 -4.51 -22.04
C LYS A 319 3.92 -5.11 -20.86
N GLU A 320 4.16 -4.59 -19.66
CA GLU A 320 3.55 -5.05 -18.41
C GLU A 320 2.35 -4.20 -17.98
N GLU A 321 2.00 -3.14 -18.72
CA GLU A 321 0.91 -2.22 -18.39
C GLU A 321 -0.39 -2.97 -18.09
N LEU A 322 -0.82 -3.84 -19.02
CA LEU A 322 -2.05 -4.61 -18.84
C LEU A 322 -2.02 -5.50 -17.58
N TYR A 323 -0.87 -6.12 -17.31
CA TYR A 323 -0.69 -6.95 -16.12
C TYR A 323 -0.78 -6.10 -14.85
N ILE A 324 -0.11 -4.95 -14.80
CA ILE A 324 -0.09 -4.05 -13.64
C ILE A 324 -1.51 -3.51 -13.37
N VAL A 325 -2.18 -3.01 -14.40
CA VAL A 325 -3.52 -2.44 -14.29
C VAL A 325 -4.55 -3.50 -13.88
N SER A 326 -4.55 -4.67 -14.51
CA SER A 326 -5.49 -5.74 -14.17
C SER A 326 -5.24 -6.29 -12.76
N THR A 327 -3.98 -6.46 -12.35
CA THR A 327 -3.64 -6.90 -10.99
C THR A 327 -4.10 -5.90 -9.94
N LEU A 328 -3.90 -4.60 -10.19
CA LEU A 328 -4.40 -3.54 -9.31
C LEU A 328 -5.93 -3.57 -9.18
N GLN A 329 -6.65 -3.68 -10.29
CA GLN A 329 -8.12 -3.77 -10.29
C GLN A 329 -8.60 -4.99 -9.50
N ASP A 330 -7.99 -6.14 -9.72
CA ASP A 330 -8.33 -7.38 -9.01
C ASP A 330 -8.10 -7.25 -7.50
N MET A 331 -6.97 -6.66 -7.08
CA MET A 331 -6.68 -6.47 -5.66
C MET A 331 -7.69 -5.55 -4.99
N VAL A 332 -8.01 -4.42 -5.60
CA VAL A 332 -9.02 -3.47 -5.11
C VAL A 332 -10.40 -4.15 -5.06
N PHE A 333 -10.77 -4.88 -6.11
CA PHE A 333 -12.05 -5.60 -6.16
C PHE A 333 -12.17 -6.65 -5.06
N ARG A 334 -11.16 -7.50 -4.87
CA ARG A 334 -11.13 -8.51 -3.80
C ARG A 334 -11.25 -7.88 -2.42
N ARG A 335 -10.51 -6.79 -2.18
CA ARG A 335 -10.57 -6.04 -0.93
C ARG A 335 -11.97 -5.49 -0.65
N MET A 336 -12.61 -4.91 -1.66
CA MET A 336 -13.97 -4.37 -1.56
C MET A 336 -15.04 -5.45 -1.41
N LYS A 337 -14.86 -6.61 -2.07
CA LYS A 337 -15.76 -7.77 -1.95
C LYS A 337 -15.71 -8.37 -0.54
N LYS A 338 -14.50 -8.56 0.01
CA LYS A 338 -14.29 -9.09 1.37
C LYS A 338 -15.01 -8.26 2.45
N SER A 339 -15.25 -6.98 2.18
CA SER A 339 -15.99 -6.09 3.10
C SER A 339 -17.50 -6.32 3.10
N LYS A 340 -18.05 -6.86 2.01
CA LYS A 340 -19.49 -7.03 1.80
C LYS A 340 -19.99 -8.44 2.17
N THR A 341 -19.10 -9.41 2.34
CA THR A 341 -19.43 -10.74 2.83
C THR A 341 -19.67 -10.67 4.33
N LYS A 342 -20.94 -10.45 4.69
CA LYS A 342 -21.49 -10.66 6.04
C LYS A 342 -22.12 -12.05 6.11
#